data_e81d476407a68c4c8c0189cf67c09cce
#
_entry.id   e81d476407a68c4c8c0189cf67c09cce
#
_cell.length_a   1.000
_cell.length_b   1.000
_cell.length_c   1.000
_cell.angle_alpha   90.00
_cell.angle_beta   90.00
_cell.angle_gamma   90.00
#
_symmetry.space_group_name_H-M   'P 1'
#
loop_
_entity.id
_entity.type
_entity.pdbx_description
1 polymer ?
#
loop_
_entity_poly.entity_id
_entity_poly.type
_entity_poly.pdbx_seq_one_letter_code
_entity_poly.pdbx_strand_id
1 'polypeptide(L)'
;RQRQMCIRDSDIIALRTSEGTVLPFQMLSDGYRNVIKIILDIAARMCILNPYLKEKALQETPGIVLIDEIDLSLHPTWQKRIIGILKQLFPKIQFICATHSPFIIQSLEEGELITLDQPLESEYSGESIEDISEDIMGVVLPQYSEKKRKIYEASKLYFEALTQAKSQEDIDRLGKRLAELEAEYSENPAYMAWVHQQYLDCLLFTSDAADDK
;
A
#
# COMPACT_ATOMS: atom_id res chain seq x y z
N ARG A 1 4.05 13.93 -20.12
CA ARG A 1 5.28 14.28 -20.86
C ARG A 1 5.89 12.99 -21.36
N GLN A 2 5.88 12.76 -22.67
CA GLN A 2 6.37 11.53 -23.30
C GLN A 2 7.90 11.46 -23.16
N ARG A 3 8.39 10.33 -22.66
CA ARG A 3 9.81 9.97 -22.72
C ARG A 3 10.01 9.09 -23.96
N GLN A 4 10.87 9.50 -24.86
CA GLN A 4 11.25 8.69 -26.02
C GLN A 4 12.40 7.78 -25.68
N MET A 5 12.24 6.48 -25.95
CA MET A 5 13.30 5.50 -25.86
C MET A 5 13.99 5.38 -27.23
N CYS A 6 15.29 5.57 -27.27
CA CYS A 6 16.11 5.40 -28.48
C CYS A 6 17.08 4.24 -28.30
N ILE A 7 17.04 3.27 -29.20
CA ILE A 7 18.07 2.23 -29.34
C ILE A 7 19.04 2.73 -30.40
N ARG A 8 20.32 2.87 -30.04
CA ARG A 8 21.40 3.16 -30.99
C ARG A 8 22.28 1.92 -31.13
N ASP A 9 23.07 1.86 -32.22
CA ASP A 9 23.95 0.77 -32.69
C ASP A 9 25.02 0.24 -31.70
N SER A 10 24.95 0.58 -30.47
CA SER A 10 25.67 -0.05 -29.35
C SER A 10 24.65 -0.71 -28.45
N ASP A 11 24.93 -1.90 -27.94
CA ASP A 11 24.08 -2.73 -27.04
C ASP A 11 23.63 -2.02 -25.73
N ILE A 12 23.49 -0.69 -25.76
CA ILE A 12 23.16 0.14 -24.62
C ILE A 12 21.77 0.72 -24.81
N ILE A 13 20.85 0.24 -23.97
CA ILE A 13 19.54 0.86 -23.81
C ILE A 13 19.73 2.19 -23.06
N ALA A 14 19.23 3.28 -23.65
CA ALA A 14 19.27 4.61 -23.04
C ALA A 14 17.88 5.28 -23.12
N LEU A 15 17.55 6.06 -22.12
CA LEU A 15 16.31 6.83 -22.03
C LEU A 15 16.60 8.31 -22.29
N ARG A 16 15.81 8.92 -23.17
CA ARG A 16 15.85 10.37 -23.37
C ARG A 16 14.78 11.03 -22.50
N THR A 17 15.21 11.95 -21.63
CA THR A 17 14.29 12.76 -20.84
C THR A 17 13.56 13.80 -21.69
N SER A 18 12.50 14.41 -21.17
CA SER A 18 11.78 15.51 -21.82
C SER A 18 12.68 16.74 -22.06
N GLU A 19 13.77 16.87 -21.31
CA GLU A 19 14.77 17.94 -21.41
C GLU A 19 15.90 17.61 -22.39
N GLY A 20 15.82 16.45 -23.08
CA GLY A 20 16.78 16.01 -24.07
C GLY A 20 18.00 15.26 -23.51
N THR A 21 18.13 15.15 -22.18
CA THR A 21 19.25 14.41 -21.56
C THR A 21 19.11 12.91 -21.84
N VAL A 22 20.19 12.25 -22.23
CA VAL A 22 20.24 10.82 -22.47
C VAL A 22 20.86 10.14 -21.24
N LEU A 23 20.07 9.27 -20.59
CA LEU A 23 20.48 8.51 -19.41
C LEU A 23 20.66 7.03 -19.81
N PRO A 24 21.85 6.46 -19.63
CA PRO A 24 22.07 5.01 -19.76
C PRO A 24 21.17 4.22 -18.80
N PHE A 25 20.68 3.06 -19.25
CA PHE A 25 19.81 2.20 -18.44
C PHE A 25 20.39 1.85 -17.07
N GLN A 26 21.73 1.67 -17.01
CA GLN A 26 22.43 1.33 -15.77
C GLN A 26 22.40 2.46 -14.72
N MET A 27 22.21 3.71 -15.15
CA MET A 27 22.11 4.87 -14.25
C MET A 27 20.71 5.09 -13.67
N LEU A 28 19.73 4.29 -14.08
CA LEU A 28 18.38 4.34 -13.54
C LEU A 28 18.35 3.66 -12.17
N SER A 29 17.44 4.11 -11.30
CA SER A 29 17.14 3.39 -10.05
C SER A 29 16.57 2.00 -10.36
N ASP A 30 16.67 1.07 -9.40
CA ASP A 30 16.19 -0.31 -9.54
C ASP A 30 14.72 -0.36 -9.93
N GLY A 31 13.88 0.47 -9.30
CA GLY A 31 12.45 0.55 -9.63
C GLY A 31 12.19 0.93 -11.09
N TYR A 32 12.86 1.95 -11.62
CA TYR A 32 12.75 2.30 -13.04
C TYR A 32 13.20 1.17 -13.94
N ARG A 33 14.32 0.52 -13.59
CA ARG A 33 14.84 -0.61 -14.37
C ARG A 33 13.86 -1.76 -14.41
N ASN A 34 13.22 -2.09 -13.30
CA ASN A 34 12.24 -3.17 -13.23
C ASN A 34 11.00 -2.88 -14.08
N VAL A 35 10.41 -1.70 -13.98
CA VAL A 35 9.25 -1.31 -14.82
C VAL A 35 9.59 -1.42 -16.31
N ILE A 36 10.76 -0.88 -16.71
CA ILE A 36 11.18 -0.91 -18.11
C ILE A 36 11.44 -2.34 -18.58
N LYS A 37 12.06 -3.19 -17.74
CA LYS A 37 12.28 -4.61 -18.09
C LYS A 37 10.96 -5.34 -18.33
N ILE A 38 9.98 -5.18 -17.43
CA ILE A 38 8.65 -5.79 -17.59
C ILE A 38 8.02 -5.35 -18.90
N ILE A 39 7.97 -4.04 -19.16
CA ILE A 39 7.37 -3.50 -20.40
C ILE A 39 8.08 -4.01 -21.64
N LEU A 40 9.42 -4.01 -21.64
CA LEU A 40 10.20 -4.46 -22.79
C LEU A 40 10.08 -5.96 -23.04
N ASP A 41 10.07 -6.78 -21.99
CA ASP A 41 9.91 -8.24 -22.13
C ASP A 41 8.54 -8.58 -22.73
N ILE A 42 7.47 -7.99 -22.21
CA ILE A 42 6.12 -8.18 -22.74
C ILE A 42 6.07 -7.73 -24.21
N ALA A 43 6.55 -6.51 -24.51
CA ALA A 43 6.54 -5.96 -25.86
C ALA A 43 7.34 -6.83 -26.85
N ALA A 44 8.52 -7.30 -26.46
CA ALA A 44 9.34 -8.18 -27.28
C ALA A 44 8.63 -9.50 -27.59
N ARG A 45 8.02 -10.14 -26.58
CA ARG A 45 7.24 -11.38 -26.77
C ARG A 45 6.06 -11.16 -27.71
N MET A 46 5.32 -10.06 -27.58
CA MET A 46 4.20 -9.74 -28.47
C MET A 46 4.66 -9.58 -29.92
N CYS A 47 5.78 -8.90 -30.16
CA CYS A 47 6.35 -8.73 -31.51
C CYS A 47 6.85 -10.07 -32.08
N ILE A 48 7.47 -10.92 -31.29
CA ILE A 48 8.00 -12.23 -31.72
C ILE A 48 6.85 -13.20 -32.03
N LEU A 49 5.83 -13.25 -31.20
CA LEU A 49 4.70 -14.17 -31.36
C LEU A 49 3.73 -13.74 -32.45
N ASN A 50 3.63 -12.43 -32.73
CA ASN A 50 2.70 -11.88 -33.72
C ASN A 50 3.38 -10.94 -34.72
N PRO A 51 4.37 -11.41 -35.49
CA PRO A 51 5.15 -10.55 -36.39
C PRO A 51 4.31 -9.91 -37.48
N TYR A 52 3.16 -10.50 -37.81
CA TYR A 52 2.22 -9.99 -38.82
C TYR A 52 1.52 -8.70 -38.36
N LEU A 53 1.42 -8.43 -37.05
CA LEU A 53 0.82 -7.22 -36.52
C LEU A 53 1.72 -5.99 -36.66
N LYS A 54 3.02 -6.16 -36.85
CA LYS A 54 4.00 -5.07 -37.00
C LYS A 54 3.88 -4.02 -35.89
N GLU A 55 3.65 -2.77 -36.23
CA GLU A 55 3.51 -1.65 -35.29
C GLU A 55 2.31 -1.76 -34.36
N LYS A 56 1.32 -2.57 -34.72
CA LYS A 56 0.12 -2.80 -33.91
C LYS A 56 0.27 -3.93 -32.89
N ALA A 57 1.42 -4.59 -32.82
CA ALA A 57 1.63 -5.75 -31.97
C ALA A 57 1.26 -5.46 -30.49
N LEU A 58 1.66 -4.31 -29.95
CA LEU A 58 1.38 -3.95 -28.55
C LEU A 58 -0.11 -3.72 -28.27
N GLN A 59 -0.84 -3.22 -29.27
CA GLN A 59 -2.24 -2.82 -29.12
C GLN A 59 -3.22 -3.95 -29.45
N GLU A 60 -2.80 -4.90 -30.28
CA GLU A 60 -3.71 -5.89 -30.84
C GLU A 60 -3.41 -7.35 -30.45
N THR A 61 -2.28 -7.62 -29.82
CA THR A 61 -1.98 -8.98 -29.34
C THR A 61 -2.82 -9.31 -28.10
N PRO A 62 -3.71 -10.31 -28.17
CA PRO A 62 -4.38 -10.83 -26.98
C PRO A 62 -3.47 -11.78 -26.22
N GLY A 63 -3.63 -11.85 -24.89
CA GLY A 63 -2.89 -12.79 -24.09
C GLY A 63 -3.15 -12.64 -22.59
N ILE A 64 -2.51 -13.49 -21.82
CA ILE A 64 -2.52 -13.44 -20.34
C ILE A 64 -1.08 -13.30 -19.88
N VAL A 65 -0.84 -12.37 -18.97
CA VAL A 65 0.47 -12.14 -18.35
C VAL A 65 0.32 -12.29 -16.86
N LEU A 66 1.12 -13.19 -16.29
CA LEU A 66 1.21 -13.38 -14.83
C LEU A 66 2.46 -12.67 -14.32
N ILE A 67 2.29 -11.84 -13.28
CA ILE A 67 3.39 -11.11 -12.65
C ILE A 67 3.29 -11.37 -11.15
N ASP A 68 4.33 -11.99 -10.61
CA ASP A 68 4.48 -12.16 -9.18
C ASP A 68 5.23 -10.95 -8.59
N GLU A 69 4.83 -10.50 -7.40
CA GLU A 69 5.44 -9.37 -6.69
C GLU A 69 5.61 -8.10 -7.58
N ILE A 70 4.54 -7.68 -8.24
CA ILE A 70 4.58 -6.51 -9.13
C ILE A 70 5.06 -5.22 -8.45
N ASP A 71 4.95 -5.13 -7.13
CA ASP A 71 5.43 -4.02 -6.30
C ASP A 71 6.93 -4.07 -6.00
N LEU A 72 7.62 -5.16 -6.30
CA LEU A 72 9.02 -5.36 -5.93
C LEU A 72 9.93 -4.24 -6.44
N SER A 73 10.65 -3.61 -5.50
CA SER A 73 11.58 -2.48 -5.74
C SER A 73 10.93 -1.23 -6.35
N LEU A 74 9.60 -1.12 -6.37
CA LEU A 74 8.91 0.07 -6.83
C LEU A 74 8.72 1.08 -5.70
N HIS A 75 9.02 2.34 -5.98
CA HIS A 75 8.62 3.45 -5.09
C HIS A 75 7.08 3.55 -5.03
N PRO A 76 6.45 3.90 -3.89
CA PRO A 76 4.99 4.01 -3.75
C PRO A 76 4.28 4.79 -4.86
N THR A 77 4.88 5.88 -5.35
CA THR A 77 4.35 6.66 -6.48
C THR A 77 4.24 5.84 -7.77
N TRP A 78 5.13 4.86 -7.98
CA TRP A 78 5.08 3.97 -9.13
C TRP A 78 4.10 2.83 -8.91
N GLN A 79 4.01 2.31 -7.70
CA GLN A 79 3.05 1.29 -7.34
C GLN A 79 1.61 1.73 -7.66
N LYS A 80 1.25 2.99 -7.35
CA LYS A 80 -0.06 3.57 -7.70
C LYS A 80 -0.32 3.72 -9.20
N ARG A 81 0.68 3.56 -10.07
CA ARG A 81 0.55 3.86 -11.51
C ARG A 81 0.80 2.66 -12.42
N ILE A 82 1.49 1.65 -11.92
CA ILE A 82 1.99 0.56 -12.76
C ILE A 82 0.86 -0.19 -13.47
N ILE A 83 -0.23 -0.48 -12.77
CA ILE A 83 -1.38 -1.20 -13.33
C ILE A 83 -2.00 -0.39 -14.48
N GLY A 84 -2.28 0.90 -14.25
CA GLY A 84 -2.83 1.77 -15.31
C GLY A 84 -1.90 1.91 -16.52
N ILE A 85 -0.58 1.96 -16.30
CA ILE A 85 0.42 2.01 -17.38
C ILE A 85 0.38 0.71 -18.21
N LEU A 86 0.35 -0.46 -17.56
CA LEU A 86 0.29 -1.74 -18.24
C LEU A 86 -0.99 -1.90 -19.06
N LYS A 87 -2.15 -1.57 -18.48
CA LYS A 87 -3.44 -1.58 -19.18
C LYS A 87 -3.45 -0.64 -20.39
N GLN A 88 -2.87 0.55 -20.27
CA GLN A 88 -2.80 1.52 -21.36
C GLN A 88 -1.88 1.06 -22.50
N LEU A 89 -0.73 0.46 -22.17
CA LEU A 89 0.25 0.00 -23.16
C LEU A 89 -0.20 -1.27 -23.86
N PHE A 90 -0.91 -2.16 -23.16
CA PHE A 90 -1.28 -3.49 -23.63
C PHE A 90 -2.79 -3.76 -23.44
N PRO A 91 -3.67 -3.06 -24.15
CA PRO A 91 -5.11 -3.05 -23.87
C PRO A 91 -5.82 -4.37 -24.12
N LYS A 92 -5.20 -5.34 -24.81
CA LYS A 92 -5.76 -6.68 -25.05
C LYS A 92 -5.11 -7.78 -24.21
N ILE A 93 -4.23 -7.41 -23.27
CA ILE A 93 -3.63 -8.34 -22.32
C ILE A 93 -4.45 -8.34 -21.04
N GLN A 94 -4.78 -9.54 -20.57
CA GLN A 94 -5.25 -9.75 -19.21
C GLN A 94 -4.04 -9.90 -18.29
N PHE A 95 -3.91 -9.01 -17.30
CA PHE A 95 -2.88 -9.11 -16.29
C PHE A 95 -3.43 -9.84 -15.05
N ILE A 96 -2.68 -10.79 -14.52
CA ILE A 96 -2.92 -11.43 -13.23
C ILE A 96 -1.67 -11.18 -12.41
N CYS A 97 -1.79 -10.31 -11.40
CA CYS A 97 -0.65 -9.84 -10.62
C CYS A 97 -0.81 -10.24 -9.15
N ALA A 98 0.25 -10.73 -8.53
CA ALA A 98 0.32 -10.85 -7.08
C ALA A 98 1.03 -9.61 -6.50
N THR A 99 0.58 -9.15 -5.35
CA THR A 99 1.15 -8.00 -4.66
C THR A 99 0.90 -8.05 -3.16
N HIS A 100 1.82 -7.47 -2.40
CA HIS A 100 1.70 -7.18 -0.97
C HIS A 100 1.66 -5.68 -0.69
N SER A 101 1.32 -4.85 -1.70
CA SER A 101 1.32 -3.40 -1.56
C SER A 101 -0.09 -2.81 -1.45
N PRO A 102 -0.40 -2.12 -0.35
CA PRO A 102 -1.67 -1.39 -0.23
C PRO A 102 -1.78 -0.26 -1.26
N PHE A 103 -0.65 0.28 -1.76
CA PHE A 103 -0.64 1.32 -2.79
C PHE A 103 -1.11 0.81 -4.15
N ILE A 104 -0.83 -0.46 -4.48
CA ILE A 104 -1.35 -1.08 -5.69
C ILE A 104 -2.84 -1.35 -5.51
N ILE A 105 -3.25 -1.97 -4.39
CA ILE A 105 -4.65 -2.25 -4.10
C ILE A 105 -5.49 -0.97 -4.18
N GLN A 106 -5.04 0.13 -3.58
CA GLN A 106 -5.72 1.43 -3.64
C GLN A 106 -5.91 1.96 -5.07
N SER A 107 -5.07 1.53 -6.02
CA SER A 107 -5.10 2.01 -7.41
C SER A 107 -5.98 1.16 -8.35
N LEU A 108 -6.56 0.08 -7.84
CA LEU A 108 -7.42 -0.81 -8.62
C LEU A 108 -8.83 -0.26 -8.75
N GLU A 109 -9.49 -0.63 -9.83
CA GLU A 109 -10.92 -0.38 -10.03
C GLU A 109 -11.76 -1.49 -9.37
N GLU A 110 -13.02 -1.22 -9.13
CA GLU A 110 -13.94 -2.18 -8.55
C GLU A 110 -13.97 -3.50 -9.35
N GLY A 111 -13.89 -4.63 -8.64
CA GLY A 111 -13.88 -5.97 -9.25
C GLY A 111 -12.51 -6.45 -9.76
N GLU A 112 -11.44 -5.67 -9.60
CA GLU A 112 -10.09 -6.07 -10.02
C GLU A 112 -9.29 -6.79 -8.94
N LEU A 113 -9.69 -6.69 -7.68
CA LEU A 113 -9.04 -7.36 -6.56
C LEU A 113 -9.66 -8.73 -6.30
N ILE A 114 -8.81 -9.74 -6.14
CA ILE A 114 -9.19 -11.08 -5.70
C ILE A 114 -8.37 -11.40 -4.45
N THR A 115 -9.04 -11.66 -3.34
CA THR A 115 -8.43 -12.17 -2.12
C THR A 115 -8.58 -13.70 -2.09
N LEU A 116 -7.51 -14.42 -1.73
CA LEU A 116 -7.51 -15.87 -1.73
C LEU A 116 -8.06 -16.46 -0.43
N ASP A 117 -7.91 -15.77 0.68
CA ASP A 117 -8.18 -16.28 2.02
C ASP A 117 -9.60 -15.96 2.52
N GLN A 118 -10.19 -14.84 2.12
CA GLN A 118 -11.52 -14.41 2.56
C GLN A 118 -12.25 -13.67 1.44
N PRO A 119 -13.60 -13.77 1.37
CA PRO A 119 -14.37 -12.92 0.46
C PRO A 119 -14.18 -11.45 0.86
N LEU A 120 -14.05 -10.57 -0.12
CA LEU A 120 -14.04 -9.12 0.11
C LEU A 120 -15.41 -8.70 0.66
N GLU A 121 -15.43 -8.23 1.89
CA GLU A 121 -16.64 -7.71 2.54
C GLU A 121 -16.80 -6.20 2.38
N SER A 122 -15.73 -5.49 2.00
CA SER A 122 -15.70 -4.04 1.84
C SER A 122 -15.24 -3.60 0.45
N GLU A 123 -15.71 -2.43 0.03
CA GLU A 123 -15.15 -1.72 -1.12
C GLU A 123 -13.73 -1.25 -0.76
N TYR A 124 -12.78 -1.45 -1.67
CA TYR A 124 -11.39 -1.01 -1.51
C TYR A 124 -11.06 0.22 -2.37
N SER A 125 -11.92 0.51 -3.34
CA SER A 125 -11.78 1.65 -4.22
C SER A 125 -12.10 2.94 -3.46
N GLY A 126 -11.09 3.77 -3.24
CA GLY A 126 -11.24 5.04 -2.51
C GLY A 126 -10.91 4.97 -1.02
N GLU A 127 -10.66 3.78 -0.47
CA GLU A 127 -10.26 3.60 0.92
C GLU A 127 -8.86 4.14 1.21
N SER A 128 -8.58 4.42 2.48
CA SER A 128 -7.25 4.86 2.92
C SER A 128 -6.26 3.68 2.87
N ILE A 129 -4.96 3.98 2.88
CA ILE A 129 -3.93 2.93 2.93
C ILE A 129 -4.00 2.15 4.25
N GLU A 130 -4.38 2.83 5.32
CA GLU A 130 -4.58 2.28 6.64
C GLU A 130 -5.72 1.25 6.63
N ASP A 131 -6.88 1.62 6.09
CA ASP A 131 -8.06 0.76 6.00
C ASP A 131 -7.78 -0.47 5.12
N ILE A 132 -7.17 -0.27 3.94
CA ILE A 132 -6.74 -1.37 3.07
C ILE A 132 -5.77 -2.32 3.80
N SER A 133 -4.82 -1.75 4.56
CA SER A 133 -3.84 -2.55 5.30
C SER A 133 -4.49 -3.34 6.45
N GLU A 134 -5.49 -2.78 7.11
CA GLU A 134 -6.18 -3.41 8.23
C GLU A 134 -7.23 -4.43 7.73
N ASP A 135 -8.15 -4.00 6.87
CA ASP A 135 -9.32 -4.80 6.47
C ASP A 135 -8.98 -5.87 5.43
N ILE A 136 -8.07 -5.58 4.50
CA ILE A 136 -7.74 -6.49 3.40
C ILE A 136 -6.48 -7.29 3.68
N MET A 137 -5.45 -6.64 4.23
CA MET A 137 -4.14 -7.27 4.46
C MET A 137 -3.98 -7.84 5.88
N GLY A 138 -4.93 -7.57 6.79
CA GLY A 138 -4.92 -8.08 8.17
C GLY A 138 -3.83 -7.50 9.07
N VAL A 139 -3.30 -6.32 8.73
CA VAL A 139 -2.28 -5.64 9.53
C VAL A 139 -2.95 -4.84 10.64
N VAL A 140 -2.86 -5.31 11.86
CA VAL A 140 -3.47 -4.64 13.01
C VAL A 140 -2.84 -3.27 13.28
N LEU A 141 -3.66 -2.20 13.25
CA LEU A 141 -3.25 -0.81 13.54
C LEU A 141 -2.01 -0.37 12.72
N PRO A 142 -2.08 -0.40 11.37
CA PRO A 142 -0.93 -0.15 10.48
C PRO A 142 -0.33 1.24 10.64
N GLN A 143 -1.09 2.22 11.14
CA GLN A 143 -0.67 3.60 11.40
C GLN A 143 0.23 3.72 12.65
N TYR A 144 0.31 2.68 13.49
CA TYR A 144 1.07 2.74 14.73
C TYR A 144 2.33 1.88 14.69
N SER A 145 3.43 2.41 15.21
CA SER A 145 4.60 1.59 15.52
C SER A 145 4.26 0.57 16.62
N GLU A 146 5.03 -0.52 16.70
CA GLU A 146 4.83 -1.55 17.75
C GLU A 146 4.79 -0.97 19.16
N LYS A 147 5.63 0.03 19.44
CA LYS A 147 5.63 0.73 20.72
C LYS A 147 4.32 1.49 20.95
N LYS A 148 3.85 2.28 19.99
CA LYS A 148 2.57 2.99 20.08
C LYS A 148 1.40 2.05 20.22
N ARG A 149 1.41 0.91 19.52
CA ARG A 149 0.37 -0.11 19.63
C ARG A 149 0.28 -0.66 21.06
N LYS A 150 1.42 -0.97 21.70
CA LYS A 150 1.45 -1.45 23.07
C LYS A 150 0.84 -0.44 24.06
N ILE A 151 1.09 0.85 23.85
CA ILE A 151 0.52 1.90 24.69
C ILE A 151 -0.99 2.02 24.43
N TYR A 152 -1.40 2.01 23.17
CA TYR A 152 -2.82 2.04 22.80
C TYR A 152 -3.59 0.88 23.44
N GLU A 153 -3.08 -0.36 23.33
CA GLU A 153 -3.67 -1.54 23.94
C GLU A 153 -3.72 -1.43 25.47
N ALA A 154 -2.65 -0.93 26.11
CA ALA A 154 -2.61 -0.73 27.54
C ALA A 154 -3.60 0.36 28.01
N SER A 155 -3.71 1.46 27.26
CA SER A 155 -4.68 2.53 27.52
C SER A 155 -6.12 2.01 27.43
N LYS A 156 -6.41 1.28 26.34
CA LYS A 156 -7.74 0.67 26.14
C LYS A 156 -8.13 -0.24 27.30
N LEU A 157 -7.24 -1.15 27.70
CA LEU A 157 -7.49 -2.06 28.84
C LEU A 157 -7.70 -1.30 30.17
N TYR A 158 -6.95 -0.22 30.40
CA TYR A 158 -7.09 0.60 31.59
C TYR A 158 -8.45 1.31 31.62
N PHE A 159 -8.87 1.93 30.52
CA PHE A 159 -10.14 2.64 30.45
C PHE A 159 -11.34 1.67 30.48
N GLU A 160 -11.26 0.51 29.84
CA GLU A 160 -12.26 -0.54 29.98
C GLU A 160 -12.41 -1.02 31.43
N ALA A 161 -11.29 -1.14 32.14
CA ALA A 161 -11.32 -1.53 33.57
C ALA A 161 -11.99 -0.47 34.44
N LEU A 162 -11.77 0.82 34.15
CA LEU A 162 -12.44 1.92 34.85
C LEU A 162 -13.95 1.93 34.60
N THR A 163 -14.37 1.75 33.34
CA THR A 163 -15.80 1.79 32.95
C THR A 163 -16.57 0.56 33.44
N GLN A 164 -15.93 -0.61 33.47
CA GLN A 164 -16.57 -1.87 33.92
C GLN A 164 -16.56 -2.05 35.47
N ALA A 165 -16.19 -1.01 36.23
CA ALA A 165 -16.11 -1.05 37.69
C ALA A 165 -15.34 -2.29 38.23
N LYS A 166 -14.21 -2.64 37.59
CA LYS A 166 -13.32 -3.71 38.03
C LYS A 166 -12.70 -3.37 39.41
N SER A 167 -12.05 -4.36 40.02
CA SER A 167 -11.45 -4.16 41.33
C SER A 167 -10.41 -3.03 41.30
N GLN A 168 -10.29 -2.26 42.42
CA GLN A 168 -9.32 -1.19 42.52
C GLN A 168 -7.88 -1.69 42.31
N GLU A 169 -7.60 -2.92 42.72
CA GLU A 169 -6.29 -3.55 42.53
C GLU A 169 -5.95 -3.78 41.07
N ASP A 170 -6.93 -4.17 40.23
CA ASP A 170 -6.75 -4.33 38.80
C ASP A 170 -6.55 -2.99 38.09
N ILE A 171 -7.29 -1.96 38.46
CA ILE A 171 -7.16 -0.60 37.97
C ILE A 171 -5.77 -0.05 38.26
N ASP A 172 -5.31 -0.18 39.51
CA ASP A 172 -3.98 0.30 39.92
C ASP A 172 -2.85 -0.43 39.18
N ARG A 173 -3.00 -1.73 38.93
CA ARG A 173 -2.03 -2.52 38.18
C ARG A 173 -1.95 -2.08 36.72
N LEU A 174 -3.09 -1.88 36.06
CA LEU A 174 -3.16 -1.44 34.66
C LEU A 174 -2.66 0.00 34.53
N GLY A 175 -3.00 0.89 35.45
CA GLY A 175 -2.52 2.27 35.48
C GLY A 175 -1.00 2.38 35.63
N LYS A 176 -0.38 1.54 36.50
CA LYS A 176 1.08 1.48 36.60
C LYS A 176 1.73 1.02 35.30
N ARG A 177 1.19 -0.02 34.68
CA ARG A 177 1.70 -0.52 33.41
C ARG A 177 1.61 0.54 32.31
N LEU A 178 0.50 1.28 32.22
CA LEU A 178 0.33 2.38 31.28
C LEU A 178 1.37 3.47 31.52
N ALA A 179 1.54 3.90 32.75
CA ALA A 179 2.51 4.93 33.15
C ALA A 179 3.96 4.53 32.83
N GLU A 180 4.34 3.25 32.98
CA GLU A 180 5.65 2.74 32.63
C GLU A 180 5.90 2.82 31.10
N LEU A 181 4.90 2.49 30.29
CA LEU A 181 4.99 2.57 28.83
C LEU A 181 5.03 4.03 28.33
N GLU A 182 4.31 4.93 29.00
CA GLU A 182 4.25 6.36 28.67
C GLU A 182 5.52 7.12 29.09
N ALA A 183 6.24 6.66 30.10
CA ALA A 183 7.42 7.34 30.60
C ALA A 183 8.49 7.61 29.55
N GLU A 184 8.63 6.73 28.57
CA GLU A 184 9.55 6.91 27.43
C GLU A 184 9.16 8.07 26.49
N TYR A 185 7.93 8.58 26.58
CA TYR A 185 7.37 9.60 25.68
C TYR A 185 6.94 10.87 26.40
N SER A 186 7.14 10.97 27.72
CA SER A 186 6.69 12.09 28.55
C SER A 186 7.21 13.45 28.11
N GLU A 187 8.35 13.50 27.42
CA GLU A 187 8.95 14.72 26.90
C GLU A 187 8.41 15.14 25.51
N ASN A 188 7.54 14.34 24.88
CA ASN A 188 6.98 14.64 23.56
C ASN A 188 5.55 15.20 23.69
N PRO A 189 5.35 16.54 23.55
CA PRO A 189 4.03 17.15 23.71
C PRO A 189 2.98 16.64 22.72
N ALA A 190 3.39 16.33 21.49
CA ALA A 190 2.49 15.80 20.45
C ALA A 190 2.00 14.40 20.80
N TYR A 191 2.87 13.59 21.38
CA TYR A 191 2.51 12.26 21.86
C TYR A 191 1.54 12.34 23.08
N MET A 192 1.81 13.20 24.02
CA MET A 192 0.93 13.40 25.18
C MET A 192 -0.45 13.93 24.77
N ALA A 193 -0.51 14.82 23.77
CA ALA A 193 -1.77 15.29 23.22
C ALA A 193 -2.55 14.14 22.53
N TRP A 194 -1.87 13.26 21.82
CA TRP A 194 -2.49 12.09 21.20
C TRP A 194 -3.06 11.10 22.23
N VAL A 195 -2.31 10.78 23.31
CA VAL A 195 -2.80 9.93 24.40
C VAL A 195 -4.03 10.57 25.08
N HIS A 196 -3.99 11.88 25.29
CA HIS A 196 -5.12 12.61 25.87
C HIS A 196 -6.35 12.60 24.97
N GLN A 197 -6.18 12.70 23.65
CA GLN A 197 -7.27 12.57 22.68
C GLN A 197 -7.90 11.17 22.73
N GLN A 198 -7.10 10.12 22.78
CA GLN A 198 -7.60 8.74 22.90
C GLN A 198 -8.40 8.54 24.20
N TYR A 199 -7.98 9.20 25.29
CA TYR A 199 -8.74 9.22 26.54
C TYR A 199 -10.12 9.87 26.39
N LEU A 200 -10.19 11.01 25.71
CA LEU A 200 -11.44 11.72 25.46
C LEU A 200 -12.37 10.90 24.54
N ASP A 201 -11.84 10.26 23.51
CA ASP A 201 -12.60 9.41 22.60
C ASP A 201 -13.21 8.20 23.34
N CYS A 202 -12.44 7.55 24.22
CA CYS A 202 -12.96 6.47 25.07
C CYS A 202 -14.08 6.93 26.02
N LEU A 203 -14.00 8.15 26.55
CA LEU A 203 -15.04 8.69 27.42
C LEU A 203 -16.33 9.05 26.65
N LEU A 204 -16.22 9.56 25.41
CA LEU A 204 -17.36 9.92 24.59
C LEU A 204 -18.14 8.68 24.15
N PHE A 205 -17.48 7.60 23.74
CA PHE A 205 -18.13 6.34 23.40
C PHE A 205 -18.86 5.66 24.56
N THR A 206 -18.45 5.95 25.81
CA THR A 206 -19.14 5.41 26.99
C THR A 206 -20.35 6.25 27.42
N SER A 207 -20.42 7.54 27.06
CA SER A 207 -21.58 8.39 27.36
C SER A 207 -22.77 8.10 26.44
N ASP A 208 -22.55 7.82 25.16
CA ASP A 208 -23.62 7.50 24.22
C ASP A 208 -24.29 6.15 24.48
N ALA A 209 -23.55 5.20 25.09
CA ALA A 209 -24.13 3.90 25.51
C ALA A 209 -24.97 3.97 26.81
N ALA A 210 -24.92 5.07 27.53
CA ALA A 210 -25.68 5.27 28.77
C ALA A 210 -27.05 5.94 28.55
N ASP A 211 -27.22 6.64 27.42
CA ASP A 211 -28.49 7.36 27.12
C ASP A 211 -29.54 6.50 26.37
N ASP A 212 -29.18 5.28 25.98
CA ASP A 212 -30.10 4.33 25.28
C ASP A 212 -30.72 3.28 26.23
N LYS A 213 -30.95 3.61 27.51
CA LYS A 213 -31.68 2.74 28.44
C LYS A 213 -32.88 3.43 29.08
#